data_fcdb1dff379ac43ce7a9e931f4be7b7e
#
_entry.id   fcdb1dff379ac43ce7a9e931f4be7b7e
#
_cell.length_a   1.000
_cell.length_b   1.000
_cell.length_c   1.000
_cell.angle_alpha   90.00
_cell.angle_beta   90.00
_cell.angle_gamma   90.00
#
_symmetry.space_group_name_H-M   'P 1'
#
loop_
_entity.id
_entity.type
_entity.pdbx_description
1 polymer ?
#
loop_
_entity_poly.entity_id
_entity_poly.type
_entity_poly.pdbx_seq_one_letter_code
_entity_poly.pdbx_strand_id
1 'polypeptide(L)'
;MHFNLKLKLCLDLIKDWIKENPKASVCTPEGVYQFSDIANFQDYHGLKEFRQAIANFMGKARGGRVTFDPERIVMSGGATGANETIMFCLADPGDVFLVPSPYYAAFDRDLRWRTGVEIVPVHCSSSNNFKLTVEAVEWAYKKAVQSNKNVKGLLFTNPSNPLGTILDKDTLKNLVRFVTRNNIHLVVDEIYAATVFAGENFASVAEVVKDLDSSEVNVDLIHIVYSLSKDMGLPGFRVGIVYSYNDSVVSCARKMSSFGLVSSQTQFMLASMLSDDSFVDNFLMESSKRLGIRHGVFTLGLKKAGINCLISTAGLFVWMDLRHLLRVRNSFESEIELWHIIIDKVKLNVSPGSSFQCTEPGWFRVCFANMDDDTLHVALRRIQDFVSKNSNKTAEKASDNDQLIQSNNAKKQKWKQSNLRLSFRRLYEDGLSSPGIMSPHSPLLRT
;
A
#
# COMPACT_ATOMS: atom_id res chain seq x y z
N MET A 1 5.73 -20.08 10.86
CA MET A 1 5.45 -18.78 11.50
C MET A 1 6.59 -17.83 11.12
N HIS A 2 6.51 -17.16 9.99
CA HIS A 2 7.58 -16.23 9.54
C HIS A 2 7.18 -14.82 9.93
N PHE A 3 7.70 -14.36 11.06
CA PHE A 3 7.60 -12.96 11.44
C PHE A 3 8.31 -12.09 10.39
N ASN A 4 7.63 -11.05 9.98
CA ASN A 4 8.14 -10.01 9.10
C ASN A 4 9.42 -9.39 9.69
N LEU A 5 10.55 -9.37 8.98
CA LEU A 5 11.84 -8.93 9.53
C LEU A 5 11.84 -7.43 9.87
N LYS A 6 11.16 -6.59 9.08
CA LYS A 6 10.96 -5.18 9.47
C LYS A 6 10.18 -5.12 10.78
N LEU A 7 9.15 -5.96 10.92
CA LEU A 7 8.39 -6.07 12.18
C LEU A 7 9.28 -6.59 13.31
N LYS A 8 10.13 -7.60 13.06
CA LYS A 8 11.07 -8.11 14.06
C LYS A 8 12.05 -7.03 14.51
N LEU A 9 12.68 -6.33 13.56
CA LEU A 9 13.58 -5.22 13.86
C LEU A 9 12.88 -4.10 14.65
N CYS A 10 11.69 -3.69 14.20
CA CYS A 10 10.90 -2.68 14.89
C CYS A 10 10.50 -3.14 16.28
N LEU A 11 10.11 -4.42 16.43
CA LEU A 11 9.77 -4.98 17.74
C LEU A 11 10.98 -5.03 18.68
N ASP A 12 12.17 -5.34 18.18
CA ASP A 12 13.38 -5.37 19.00
C ASP A 12 13.77 -3.95 19.46
N LEU A 13 13.74 -2.97 18.57
CA LEU A 13 13.94 -1.56 18.93
C LEU A 13 12.91 -1.06 19.96
N ILE A 14 11.64 -1.42 19.77
CA ILE A 14 10.56 -1.05 20.70
C ILE A 14 10.74 -1.75 22.06
N LYS A 15 11.11 -3.03 22.08
CA LYS A 15 11.39 -3.76 23.31
C LYS A 15 12.54 -3.15 24.10
N ASP A 16 13.61 -2.75 23.42
CA ASP A 16 14.74 -2.10 24.05
C ASP A 16 14.34 -0.73 24.59
N TRP A 17 13.60 0.06 23.82
CA TRP A 17 13.05 1.33 24.28
C TRP A 17 12.15 1.16 25.53
N ILE A 18 11.25 0.17 25.56
CA ILE A 18 10.38 -0.12 26.73
C ILE A 18 11.21 -0.48 27.97
N LYS A 19 12.31 -1.23 27.82
CA LYS A 19 13.20 -1.53 28.96
C LYS A 19 13.83 -0.28 29.55
N GLU A 20 14.18 0.68 28.71
CA GLU A 20 14.76 1.95 29.10
C GLU A 20 13.70 2.94 29.63
N ASN A 21 12.43 2.75 29.25
CA ASN A 21 11.30 3.62 29.58
C ASN A 21 10.14 2.81 30.22
N PRO A 22 10.30 2.18 31.37
CA PRO A 22 9.32 1.25 31.95
C PRO A 22 7.97 1.90 32.25
N LYS A 23 7.93 3.20 32.55
CA LYS A 23 6.67 3.94 32.78
C LYS A 23 5.76 4.02 31.55
N ALA A 24 6.30 3.84 30.37
CA ALA A 24 5.54 3.89 29.12
C ALA A 24 4.72 2.60 28.85
N SER A 25 4.95 1.53 29.61
CA SER A 25 4.31 0.24 29.39
C SER A 25 3.46 -0.20 30.57
N VAL A 26 2.21 -0.61 30.28
CA VAL A 26 1.33 -1.23 31.30
C VAL A 26 1.81 -2.62 31.75
N CYS A 27 2.83 -3.17 31.07
CA CYS A 27 3.43 -4.46 31.42
C CYS A 27 4.53 -4.32 32.49
N THR A 28 4.84 -3.12 32.95
CA THR A 28 5.80 -2.83 34.03
C THR A 28 5.07 -2.30 35.25
N PRO A 29 5.63 -2.47 36.48
CA PRO A 29 5.01 -1.91 37.68
C PRO A 29 4.80 -0.41 37.59
N GLU A 30 5.75 0.32 37.01
CA GLU A 30 5.69 1.79 36.86
C GLU A 30 4.60 2.19 35.84
N GLY A 31 4.38 1.42 34.78
CA GLY A 31 3.33 1.65 33.80
C GLY A 31 1.93 1.34 34.36
N VAL A 32 1.80 0.33 35.20
CA VAL A 32 0.52 -0.03 35.85
C VAL A 32 0.00 1.10 36.73
N TYR A 33 0.85 1.86 37.40
CA TYR A 33 0.40 3.01 38.21
C TYR A 33 -0.28 4.11 37.37
N GLN A 34 0.02 4.23 36.10
CA GLN A 34 -0.60 5.20 35.21
C GLN A 34 -1.82 4.62 34.47
N PHE A 35 -2.01 3.32 34.54
CA PHE A 35 -3.10 2.63 33.82
C PHE A 35 -4.49 3.10 34.25
N SER A 36 -4.69 3.42 35.54
CA SER A 36 -5.97 3.90 36.06
C SER A 36 -6.45 5.18 35.36
N ASP A 37 -5.52 6.05 34.98
CA ASP A 37 -5.85 7.33 34.35
C ASP A 37 -6.33 7.13 32.92
N ILE A 38 -5.76 6.15 32.20
CA ILE A 38 -6.13 5.84 30.82
C ILE A 38 -7.24 4.79 30.70
N ALA A 39 -7.68 4.18 31.81
CA ALA A 39 -8.75 3.20 31.81
C ALA A 39 -10.16 3.84 31.72
N ASN A 40 -10.28 5.14 31.96
CA ASN A 40 -11.51 5.89 31.83
C ASN A 40 -11.82 6.21 30.37
N PHE A 41 -13.06 6.64 30.12
CA PHE A 41 -13.47 7.16 28.82
C PHE A 41 -12.58 8.34 28.42
N GLN A 42 -12.04 8.24 27.21
CA GLN A 42 -11.18 9.24 26.60
C GLN A 42 -11.87 9.83 25.36
N ASP A 43 -11.27 10.88 24.83
CA ASP A 43 -11.74 11.50 23.62
C ASP A 43 -11.68 10.50 22.43
N TYR A 44 -12.77 10.32 21.73
CA TYR A 44 -12.90 9.32 20.66
C TYR A 44 -11.94 9.55 19.49
N HIS A 45 -11.56 10.79 19.22
CA HIS A 45 -10.60 11.07 18.16
C HIS A 45 -9.12 10.88 18.55
N GLY A 46 -8.88 10.47 19.76
CA GLY A 46 -7.56 10.10 20.31
C GLY A 46 -7.11 10.96 21.48
N LEU A 47 -6.27 10.38 22.34
CA LEU A 47 -5.64 11.10 23.44
C LEU A 47 -4.90 12.33 22.92
N LYS A 48 -4.98 13.45 23.63
CA LYS A 48 -4.34 14.72 23.24
C LYS A 48 -2.83 14.53 23.05
N GLU A 49 -2.18 13.87 24.02
CA GLU A 49 -0.74 13.59 23.99
C GLU A 49 -0.37 12.72 22.79
N PHE A 50 -1.21 11.75 22.46
CA PHE A 50 -0.96 10.88 21.31
C PHE A 50 -1.14 11.62 19.99
N ARG A 51 -2.17 12.45 19.86
CA ARG A 51 -2.36 13.28 18.66
C ARG A 51 -1.18 14.23 18.45
N GLN A 52 -0.66 14.83 19.54
CA GLN A 52 0.53 15.68 19.49
C GLN A 52 1.78 14.88 19.04
N ALA A 53 2.00 13.72 19.64
CA ALA A 53 3.14 12.85 19.27
C ALA A 53 3.04 12.37 17.81
N ILE A 54 1.84 12.03 17.34
CA ILE A 54 1.60 11.68 15.93
C ILE A 54 1.84 12.89 15.00
N ALA A 55 1.39 14.08 15.36
CA ALA A 55 1.62 15.29 14.57
C ALA A 55 3.12 15.55 14.37
N ASN A 56 3.89 15.45 15.46
CA ASN A 56 5.34 15.59 15.43
C ASN A 56 6.00 14.50 14.58
N PHE A 57 5.60 13.23 14.78
CA PHE A 57 6.12 12.10 14.02
C PHE A 57 5.81 12.25 12.52
N MET A 58 4.59 12.63 12.15
CA MET A 58 4.22 12.90 10.75
C MET A 58 5.11 13.99 10.14
N GLY A 59 5.43 15.05 10.88
CA GLY A 59 6.37 16.07 10.45
C GLY A 59 7.77 15.52 10.21
N LYS A 60 8.32 14.77 11.18
CA LYS A 60 9.64 14.12 11.07
C LYS A 60 9.72 13.13 9.91
N ALA A 61 8.70 12.31 9.72
CA ALA A 61 8.60 11.36 8.61
C ALA A 61 8.61 12.05 7.21
N ARG A 62 8.40 13.36 7.18
CA ARG A 62 8.45 14.23 6.00
C ARG A 62 9.66 15.18 6.01
N GLY A 63 10.70 14.82 6.77
CA GLY A 63 11.95 15.58 6.86
C GLY A 63 11.82 16.93 7.57
N GLY A 64 10.80 17.13 8.40
CA GLY A 64 10.58 18.37 9.15
C GLY A 64 10.12 19.58 8.31
N ARG A 65 9.77 19.36 7.04
CA ARG A 65 9.39 20.45 6.12
C ARG A 65 7.97 20.98 6.32
N VAL A 66 7.13 20.18 6.98
CA VAL A 66 5.74 20.51 7.32
C VAL A 66 5.45 20.19 8.78
N THR A 67 4.48 20.90 9.33
CA THR A 67 3.90 20.63 10.64
C THR A 67 2.43 20.27 10.49
N PHE A 68 1.93 19.46 11.40
CA PHE A 68 0.53 19.03 11.43
C PHE A 68 -0.13 19.55 12.71
N ASP A 69 -1.36 20.03 12.56
CA ASP A 69 -2.17 20.45 13.70
C ASP A 69 -2.78 19.22 14.40
N PRO A 70 -2.45 18.94 15.67
CA PRO A 70 -3.00 17.81 16.40
C PRO A 70 -4.53 17.83 16.51
N GLU A 71 -5.16 19.02 16.46
CA GLU A 71 -6.62 19.13 16.50
C GLU A 71 -7.31 18.73 15.20
N ARG A 72 -6.57 18.59 14.10
CA ARG A 72 -7.04 18.08 12.81
C ARG A 72 -6.79 16.58 12.61
N ILE A 73 -6.17 15.93 13.57
CA ILE A 73 -5.90 14.50 13.58
C ILE A 73 -7.06 13.74 14.19
N VAL A 74 -7.56 12.73 13.49
CA VAL A 74 -8.57 11.80 14.00
C VAL A 74 -8.05 10.37 13.88
N MET A 75 -8.01 9.65 15.02
CA MET A 75 -7.56 8.27 15.09
C MET A 75 -8.62 7.30 14.54
N SER A 76 -8.15 6.22 13.92
CA SER A 76 -9.00 5.18 13.36
C SER A 76 -8.31 3.81 13.44
N GLY A 77 -9.05 2.74 13.21
CA GLY A 77 -8.59 1.35 13.26
C GLY A 77 -7.67 0.94 12.12
N GLY A 78 -6.49 1.56 12.02
CA GLY A 78 -5.53 1.40 10.93
C GLY A 78 -5.93 2.19 9.68
N ALA A 79 -5.06 2.16 8.65
CA ALA A 79 -5.35 2.85 7.38
C ALA A 79 -6.65 2.38 6.72
N THR A 80 -7.02 1.11 6.90
CA THR A 80 -8.31 0.57 6.43
C THR A 80 -9.49 1.35 7.03
N GLY A 81 -9.51 1.52 8.35
CA GLY A 81 -10.55 2.32 9.02
C GLY A 81 -10.48 3.80 8.65
N ALA A 82 -9.27 4.35 8.47
CA ALA A 82 -9.10 5.75 8.04
C ALA A 82 -9.65 5.98 6.62
N ASN A 83 -9.35 5.07 5.68
CA ASN A 83 -9.88 5.13 4.32
C ASN A 83 -11.41 5.00 4.31
N GLU A 84 -11.97 4.06 5.07
CA GLU A 84 -13.42 3.93 5.20
C GLU A 84 -14.05 5.20 5.79
N THR A 85 -13.49 5.71 6.88
CA THR A 85 -13.99 6.92 7.55
C THR A 85 -13.99 8.12 6.61
N ILE A 86 -12.89 8.34 5.85
CA ILE A 86 -12.82 9.48 4.94
C ILE A 86 -13.84 9.33 3.80
N MET A 87 -14.06 8.13 3.27
CA MET A 87 -15.09 7.91 2.24
C MET A 87 -16.49 8.23 2.76
N PHE A 88 -16.84 7.82 3.97
CA PHE A 88 -18.13 8.20 4.59
C PHE A 88 -18.29 9.71 4.78
N CYS A 89 -17.19 10.43 5.03
CA CYS A 89 -17.24 11.88 5.19
C CYS A 89 -17.42 12.63 3.86
N LEU A 90 -17.00 12.04 2.73
CA LEU A 90 -16.85 12.74 1.46
C LEU A 90 -17.87 12.34 0.39
N ALA A 91 -18.50 11.16 0.50
CA ALA A 91 -19.25 10.58 -0.60
C ALA A 91 -20.47 9.77 -0.14
N ASP A 92 -21.47 9.73 -1.00
CA ASP A 92 -22.64 8.88 -0.89
C ASP A 92 -22.48 7.57 -1.69
N PRO A 93 -23.29 6.52 -1.41
CA PRO A 93 -23.30 5.31 -2.21
C PRO A 93 -23.54 5.59 -3.70
N GLY A 94 -22.68 5.04 -4.57
CA GLY A 94 -22.71 5.27 -6.03
C GLY A 94 -21.85 6.43 -6.52
N ASP A 95 -21.39 7.30 -5.62
CA ASP A 95 -20.37 8.30 -5.95
C ASP A 95 -19.04 7.63 -6.30
N VAL A 96 -18.21 8.33 -7.07
CA VAL A 96 -16.99 7.77 -7.67
C VAL A 96 -15.73 8.46 -7.16
N PHE A 97 -14.71 7.67 -6.85
CA PHE A 97 -13.34 8.13 -6.72
C PHE A 97 -12.48 7.63 -7.88
N LEU A 98 -11.69 8.53 -8.46
CA LEU A 98 -10.63 8.18 -9.42
C LEU A 98 -9.45 7.60 -8.64
N VAL A 99 -8.90 6.46 -9.09
CA VAL A 99 -7.76 5.82 -8.42
C VAL A 99 -6.73 5.38 -9.47
N PRO A 100 -5.48 5.90 -9.45
CA PRO A 100 -4.44 5.50 -10.38
C PRO A 100 -4.10 4.02 -10.29
N SER A 101 -4.19 3.30 -11.40
CA SER A 101 -3.92 1.88 -11.53
C SER A 101 -2.53 1.65 -12.17
N PRO A 102 -1.68 0.74 -11.63
CA PRO A 102 -2.00 -0.21 -10.56
C PRO A 102 -2.06 0.44 -9.17
N TYR A 103 -2.97 -0.04 -8.31
CA TYR A 103 -3.17 0.48 -6.97
C TYR A 103 -3.27 -0.62 -5.91
N TYR A 104 -3.24 -0.23 -4.64
CA TYR A 104 -3.36 -1.15 -3.50
C TYR A 104 -4.64 -1.99 -3.59
N ALA A 105 -4.47 -3.32 -3.71
CA ALA A 105 -5.56 -4.26 -3.99
C ALA A 105 -6.75 -4.19 -2.99
N ALA A 106 -6.48 -3.81 -1.74
CA ALA A 106 -7.55 -3.74 -0.75
C ALA A 106 -8.42 -2.48 -0.86
N PHE A 107 -8.09 -1.49 -1.71
CA PHE A 107 -8.97 -0.33 -1.94
C PHE A 107 -10.34 -0.75 -2.48
N ASP A 108 -10.41 -1.77 -3.32
CA ASP A 108 -11.69 -2.30 -3.80
C ASP A 108 -12.61 -2.74 -2.65
N ARG A 109 -12.05 -3.21 -1.53
CA ARG A 109 -12.79 -3.52 -0.31
C ARG A 109 -12.91 -2.32 0.61
N ASP A 110 -11.77 -1.70 0.96
CA ASP A 110 -11.68 -0.69 2.02
C ASP A 110 -12.50 0.57 1.68
N LEU A 111 -12.61 0.92 0.39
CA LEU A 111 -13.36 2.10 -0.04
C LEU A 111 -14.83 1.79 -0.39
N ARG A 112 -15.15 0.56 -0.80
CA ARG A 112 -16.42 0.24 -1.45
C ARG A 112 -17.41 -0.51 -0.55
N TRP A 113 -16.92 -1.47 0.23
CA TRP A 113 -17.76 -2.49 0.82
C TRP A 113 -18.87 -1.93 1.72
N ARG A 114 -18.55 -0.98 2.60
CA ARG A 114 -19.53 -0.41 3.53
C ARG A 114 -20.04 0.97 3.11
N THR A 115 -19.24 1.69 2.34
CA THR A 115 -19.60 3.06 1.91
C THR A 115 -20.46 3.08 0.65
N GLY A 116 -20.39 2.04 -0.18
CA GLY A 116 -21.02 2.01 -1.49
C GLY A 116 -20.35 2.90 -2.56
N VAL A 117 -19.19 3.49 -2.25
CA VAL A 117 -18.40 4.28 -3.20
C VAL A 117 -17.88 3.39 -4.32
N GLU A 118 -17.86 3.89 -5.56
CA GLU A 118 -17.30 3.20 -6.71
C GLU A 118 -15.89 3.71 -7.03
N ILE A 119 -15.04 2.84 -7.57
CA ILE A 119 -13.71 3.19 -8.06
C ILE A 119 -13.73 3.24 -9.58
N VAL A 120 -13.22 4.34 -10.15
CA VAL A 120 -12.88 4.43 -11.57
C VAL A 120 -11.35 4.46 -11.69
N PRO A 121 -10.72 3.44 -12.29
CA PRO A 121 -9.27 3.40 -12.42
C PRO A 121 -8.77 4.45 -13.43
N VAL A 122 -7.70 5.16 -13.06
CA VAL A 122 -6.89 5.98 -13.96
C VAL A 122 -5.73 5.11 -14.43
N HIS A 123 -5.80 4.61 -15.66
CA HIS A 123 -4.81 3.66 -16.16
C HIS A 123 -3.44 4.32 -16.40
N CYS A 124 -2.41 3.79 -15.75
CA CYS A 124 -1.01 4.10 -15.98
C CYS A 124 -0.34 2.91 -16.67
N SER A 125 0.58 3.18 -17.60
CA SER A 125 1.21 2.16 -18.46
C SER A 125 2.69 1.98 -18.15
N SER A 126 3.21 0.77 -18.38
CA SER A 126 4.65 0.49 -18.27
C SER A 126 5.49 1.27 -19.27
N SER A 127 4.89 1.76 -20.37
CA SER A 127 5.57 2.58 -21.38
C SER A 127 6.11 3.91 -20.83
N ASN A 128 5.50 4.43 -19.77
CA ASN A 128 5.96 5.61 -19.03
C ASN A 128 6.33 5.27 -17.57
N ASN A 129 6.72 4.02 -17.29
CA ASN A 129 7.03 3.54 -15.95
C ASN A 129 5.86 3.67 -14.95
N PHE A 130 4.62 3.52 -15.40
CA PHE A 130 3.40 3.69 -14.63
C PHE A 130 3.27 5.07 -13.96
N LYS A 131 3.92 6.09 -14.50
CA LYS A 131 3.87 7.44 -13.96
C LYS A 131 2.45 8.01 -14.09
N LEU A 132 1.91 8.49 -12.96
CA LEU A 132 0.65 9.23 -12.96
C LEU A 132 0.88 10.60 -13.61
N THR A 133 0.02 10.98 -14.54
CA THR A 133 0.02 12.28 -15.17
C THR A 133 -1.32 12.98 -15.02
N VAL A 134 -1.32 14.30 -15.07
CA VAL A 134 -2.55 15.09 -14.96
C VAL A 134 -3.48 14.81 -16.14
N GLU A 135 -2.93 14.60 -17.33
CA GLU A 135 -3.69 14.30 -18.55
C GLU A 135 -4.45 12.98 -18.42
N ALA A 136 -3.84 11.97 -17.81
CA ALA A 136 -4.50 10.69 -17.56
C ALA A 136 -5.67 10.86 -16.57
N VAL A 137 -5.49 11.67 -15.52
CA VAL A 137 -6.56 11.98 -14.55
C VAL A 137 -7.68 12.77 -15.23
N GLU A 138 -7.35 13.80 -16.01
CA GLU A 138 -8.35 14.59 -16.75
C GLU A 138 -9.16 13.74 -17.73
N TRP A 139 -8.49 12.83 -18.43
CA TRP A 139 -9.17 11.92 -19.35
C TRP A 139 -10.15 10.99 -18.60
N ALA A 140 -9.72 10.39 -17.50
CA ALA A 140 -10.56 9.51 -16.69
C ALA A 140 -11.74 10.27 -16.08
N TYR A 141 -11.51 11.51 -15.60
CA TYR A 141 -12.53 12.41 -15.08
C TYR A 141 -13.60 12.71 -16.14
N LYS A 142 -13.17 13.20 -17.30
CA LYS A 142 -14.08 13.53 -18.42
C LYS A 142 -14.91 12.32 -18.83
N LYS A 143 -14.29 11.15 -18.94
CA LYS A 143 -14.97 9.91 -19.28
C LYS A 143 -16.01 9.48 -18.23
N ALA A 144 -15.68 9.61 -16.94
CA ALA A 144 -16.60 9.31 -15.87
C ALA A 144 -17.82 10.25 -15.87
N VAL A 145 -17.59 11.55 -16.02
CA VAL A 145 -18.66 12.58 -16.11
C VAL A 145 -19.54 12.34 -17.34
N GLN A 146 -18.97 12.06 -18.52
CA GLN A 146 -19.72 11.69 -19.73
C GLN A 146 -20.57 10.43 -19.55
N SER A 147 -20.18 9.54 -18.64
CA SER A 147 -20.95 8.35 -18.26
C SER A 147 -21.94 8.60 -17.12
N ASN A 148 -22.30 9.86 -16.83
CA ASN A 148 -23.18 10.30 -15.75
C ASN A 148 -22.75 9.81 -14.36
N LYS A 149 -21.45 9.67 -14.13
CA LYS A 149 -20.90 9.35 -12.80
C LYS A 149 -20.61 10.62 -12.03
N ASN A 150 -21.00 10.66 -10.76
CA ASN A 150 -20.71 11.75 -9.85
C ASN A 150 -19.30 11.55 -9.26
N VAL A 151 -18.30 12.23 -9.83
CA VAL A 151 -16.91 12.13 -9.38
C VAL A 151 -16.71 13.02 -8.15
N LYS A 152 -16.49 12.43 -6.99
CA LYS A 152 -16.25 13.13 -5.72
C LYS A 152 -14.78 13.42 -5.45
N GLY A 153 -13.88 12.60 -5.99
CA GLY A 153 -12.47 12.83 -5.68
C GLY A 153 -11.49 11.98 -6.47
N LEU A 154 -10.23 12.27 -6.20
CA LEU A 154 -9.05 11.51 -6.61
C LEU A 154 -8.40 10.94 -5.34
N LEU A 155 -8.11 9.63 -5.32
CA LEU A 155 -7.38 8.99 -4.24
C LEU A 155 -6.17 8.26 -4.79
N PHE A 156 -5.00 8.41 -4.16
CA PHE A 156 -3.81 7.62 -4.48
C PHE A 156 -2.89 7.47 -3.27
N THR A 157 -2.04 6.44 -3.34
CA THR A 157 -0.97 6.20 -2.35
C THR A 157 0.33 6.84 -2.83
N ASN A 158 0.96 7.68 -2.01
CA ASN A 158 2.25 8.29 -2.30
C ASN A 158 3.15 8.26 -1.03
N PRO A 159 4.27 7.53 -1.04
CA PRO A 159 4.83 6.67 -2.09
C PRO A 159 3.89 5.52 -2.51
N SER A 160 3.94 5.16 -3.80
CA SER A 160 2.98 4.26 -4.43
C SER A 160 3.08 2.81 -3.97
N ASN A 161 1.95 2.17 -3.75
CA ASN A 161 1.78 0.72 -3.66
C ASN A 161 0.90 0.26 -4.84
N PRO A 162 1.41 -0.57 -5.77
CA PRO A 162 2.52 -1.53 -5.63
C PRO A 162 3.88 -1.06 -6.16
N LEU A 163 4.03 0.14 -6.69
CA LEU A 163 5.15 0.53 -7.55
C LEU A 163 6.44 0.87 -6.77
N GLY A 164 6.33 1.37 -5.52
CA GLY A 164 7.47 1.86 -4.74
C GLY A 164 8.06 3.18 -5.29
N THR A 165 7.31 3.88 -6.12
CA THR A 165 7.69 5.17 -6.71
C THR A 165 7.12 6.34 -5.92
N ILE A 166 7.71 7.51 -6.08
CA ILE A 166 7.29 8.78 -5.48
C ILE A 166 6.81 9.68 -6.61
N LEU A 167 5.71 10.41 -6.39
CA LEU A 167 5.31 11.49 -7.28
C LEU A 167 6.24 12.69 -7.13
N ASP A 168 6.67 13.25 -8.23
CA ASP A 168 7.39 14.52 -8.23
C ASP A 168 6.47 15.67 -7.75
N LYS A 169 7.09 16.69 -7.15
CA LYS A 169 6.38 17.80 -6.53
C LYS A 169 5.53 18.61 -7.51
N ASP A 170 6.00 18.75 -8.76
CA ASP A 170 5.28 19.50 -9.78
C ASP A 170 4.03 18.75 -10.25
N THR A 171 4.13 17.44 -10.46
CA THR A 171 2.96 16.59 -10.72
C THR A 171 1.95 16.71 -9.58
N LEU A 172 2.39 16.66 -8.33
CA LEU A 172 1.51 16.77 -7.16
C LEU A 172 0.84 18.16 -7.09
N LYS A 173 1.58 19.25 -7.36
CA LYS A 173 1.02 20.61 -7.47
C LYS A 173 -0.07 20.68 -8.55
N ASN A 174 0.18 20.11 -9.70
CA ASN A 174 -0.78 20.12 -10.80
C ASN A 174 -2.02 19.28 -10.49
N LEU A 175 -1.89 18.18 -9.75
CA LEU A 175 -3.04 17.41 -9.25
C LEU A 175 -3.87 18.21 -8.23
N VAL A 176 -3.22 18.95 -7.32
CA VAL A 176 -3.91 19.85 -6.38
C VAL A 176 -4.68 20.93 -7.13
N ARG A 177 -4.08 21.58 -8.15
CA ARG A 177 -4.76 22.55 -9.01
C ARG A 177 -5.92 21.92 -9.77
N PHE A 178 -5.76 20.69 -10.26
CA PHE A 178 -6.81 19.96 -10.97
C PHE A 178 -8.02 19.72 -10.06
N VAL A 179 -7.83 19.21 -8.84
CA VAL A 179 -8.95 18.94 -7.93
C VAL A 179 -9.63 20.21 -7.48
N THR A 180 -8.87 21.30 -7.27
CA THR A 180 -9.40 22.62 -6.93
C THR A 180 -10.30 23.16 -8.04
N ARG A 181 -9.83 23.12 -9.30
CA ARG A 181 -10.60 23.60 -10.47
C ARG A 181 -11.89 22.83 -10.70
N ASN A 182 -11.89 21.52 -10.41
CA ASN A 182 -13.06 20.67 -10.62
C ASN A 182 -13.93 20.51 -9.37
N ASN A 183 -13.57 21.18 -8.28
CA ASN A 183 -14.25 21.12 -6.98
C ASN A 183 -14.51 19.66 -6.51
N ILE A 184 -13.46 18.82 -6.59
CA ILE A 184 -13.45 17.44 -6.12
C ILE A 184 -12.39 17.24 -5.06
N HIS A 185 -12.55 16.24 -4.20
CA HIS A 185 -11.63 15.98 -3.10
C HIS A 185 -10.34 15.30 -3.57
N LEU A 186 -9.24 15.57 -2.89
CA LEU A 186 -7.98 14.86 -3.01
C LEU A 186 -7.69 14.12 -1.71
N VAL A 187 -7.62 12.78 -1.77
CA VAL A 187 -7.22 11.93 -0.65
C VAL A 187 -5.86 11.32 -0.97
N VAL A 188 -4.84 11.65 -0.20
CA VAL A 188 -3.49 11.09 -0.38
C VAL A 188 -3.18 10.14 0.79
N ASP A 189 -3.04 8.85 0.47
CA ASP A 189 -2.58 7.84 1.43
C ASP A 189 -1.05 7.88 1.49
N GLU A 190 -0.51 8.53 2.53
CA GLU A 190 0.93 8.72 2.74
C GLU A 190 1.53 7.68 3.70
N ILE A 191 0.94 6.49 3.78
CA ILE A 191 1.33 5.42 4.71
C ILE A 191 2.79 4.97 4.59
N TYR A 192 3.46 5.28 3.49
CA TYR A 192 4.85 4.94 3.21
C TYR A 192 5.82 6.13 3.29
N ALA A 193 5.41 7.28 3.86
CA ALA A 193 6.17 8.52 3.87
C ALA A 193 7.60 8.37 4.42
N ALA A 194 7.80 7.58 5.47
CA ALA A 194 9.11 7.32 6.06
C ALA A 194 9.82 6.06 5.51
N THR A 195 9.28 5.42 4.47
CA THR A 195 9.94 4.26 3.85
C THR A 195 10.82 4.64 2.66
N VAL A 196 11.08 5.91 2.45
CA VAL A 196 11.97 6.40 1.39
C VAL A 196 13.42 6.06 1.76
N PHE A 197 14.12 5.38 0.85
CA PHE A 197 15.49 4.90 1.07
C PHE A 197 16.48 5.34 -0.03
N ALA A 198 16.00 5.92 -1.11
CA ALA A 198 16.82 6.40 -2.22
C ALA A 198 16.10 7.47 -3.03
N GLY A 199 16.84 8.18 -3.89
CA GLY A 199 16.30 9.16 -4.82
C GLY A 199 15.99 10.51 -4.20
N GLU A 200 15.07 11.24 -4.81
CA GLU A 200 14.62 12.56 -4.36
C GLU A 200 13.81 12.48 -3.06
N ASN A 201 13.79 13.58 -2.33
CA ASN A 201 13.00 13.67 -1.10
C ASN A 201 11.50 13.52 -1.42
N PHE A 202 10.83 12.72 -0.61
CA PHE A 202 9.38 12.61 -0.64
C PHE A 202 8.74 13.98 -0.37
N ALA A 203 7.89 14.44 -1.27
CA ALA A 203 7.06 15.62 -1.04
C ALA A 203 5.66 15.20 -0.59
N SER A 204 5.24 15.65 0.60
CA SER A 204 3.88 15.48 1.09
C SER A 204 2.92 16.44 0.37
N VAL A 205 1.65 16.05 0.25
CA VAL A 205 0.63 17.00 -0.20
C VAL A 205 0.52 18.21 0.74
N ALA A 206 0.83 18.06 2.02
CA ALA A 206 0.90 19.16 2.98
C ALA A 206 1.99 20.19 2.63
N GLU A 207 3.13 19.76 2.05
CA GLU A 207 4.15 20.67 1.54
C GLU A 207 3.64 21.45 0.33
N VAL A 208 2.91 20.77 -0.56
CA VAL A 208 2.33 21.40 -1.74
C VAL A 208 1.29 22.43 -1.36
N VAL A 209 0.43 22.12 -0.39
CA VAL A 209 -0.55 23.08 0.14
C VAL A 209 0.13 24.34 0.70
N LYS A 210 1.26 24.16 1.41
CA LYS A 210 2.04 25.30 1.96
C LYS A 210 2.71 26.15 0.87
N ASP A 211 3.07 25.55 -0.26
CA ASP A 211 3.82 26.20 -1.35
C ASP A 211 2.92 26.90 -2.36
N LEU A 212 1.64 26.54 -2.44
CA LEU A 212 0.69 27.13 -3.40
C LEU A 212 0.02 28.36 -2.82
N ASP A 213 -0.26 29.32 -3.68
CA ASP A 213 -1.07 30.48 -3.31
C ASP A 213 -2.52 30.05 -2.99
N SER A 214 -3.18 30.78 -2.10
CA SER A 214 -4.58 30.52 -1.72
C SER A 214 -5.56 30.55 -2.89
N SER A 215 -5.21 31.20 -4.00
CA SER A 215 -5.99 31.20 -5.26
C SER A 215 -5.83 29.90 -6.05
N GLU A 216 -4.80 29.13 -5.80
CA GLU A 216 -4.46 27.91 -6.54
C GLU A 216 -4.93 26.63 -5.83
N VAL A 217 -5.21 26.71 -4.52
CA VAL A 217 -5.60 25.56 -3.71
C VAL A 217 -6.83 25.87 -2.85
N ASN A 218 -7.86 25.03 -2.95
CA ASN A 218 -8.90 24.95 -1.94
C ASN A 218 -8.51 23.87 -0.92
N VAL A 219 -8.00 24.30 0.23
CA VAL A 219 -7.50 23.38 1.28
C VAL A 219 -8.59 22.46 1.84
N ASP A 220 -9.87 22.90 1.81
CA ASP A 220 -10.99 22.08 2.28
C ASP A 220 -11.20 20.79 1.45
N LEU A 221 -10.60 20.72 0.27
CA LEU A 221 -10.64 19.54 -0.59
C LEU A 221 -9.48 18.57 -0.33
N ILE A 222 -8.52 18.92 0.55
CA ILE A 222 -7.28 18.13 0.73
C ILE A 222 -7.32 17.32 2.02
N HIS A 223 -7.07 16.02 1.88
CA HIS A 223 -7.10 15.06 2.99
C HIS A 223 -5.91 14.12 2.91
N ILE A 224 -5.40 13.72 4.07
CA ILE A 224 -4.29 12.77 4.19
C ILE A 224 -4.76 11.57 5.01
N VAL A 225 -4.54 10.37 4.49
CA VAL A 225 -4.61 9.14 5.26
C VAL A 225 -3.19 8.72 5.61
N TYR A 226 -3.00 8.32 6.87
CA TYR A 226 -1.71 7.87 7.36
C TYR A 226 -1.85 6.72 8.35
N SER A 227 -0.75 6.02 8.66
CA SER A 227 -0.74 4.92 9.64
C SER A 227 0.68 4.59 10.07
N LEU A 228 0.85 4.18 11.32
CA LEU A 228 2.12 3.63 11.83
C LEU A 228 2.41 2.21 11.32
N SER A 229 1.50 1.60 10.57
CA SER A 229 1.60 0.19 10.13
C SER A 229 2.81 -0.09 9.24
N LYS A 230 3.27 0.88 8.44
CA LYS A 230 4.37 0.70 7.48
C LYS A 230 5.63 1.43 7.93
N ASP A 231 5.52 2.68 8.28
CA ASP A 231 6.66 3.50 8.67
C ASP A 231 7.32 2.97 9.96
N MET A 232 6.52 2.69 10.99
CA MET A 232 7.00 2.09 12.24
C MET A 232 6.99 0.55 12.22
N GLY A 233 6.39 -0.10 11.22
CA GLY A 233 6.26 -1.56 11.18
C GLY A 233 5.30 -2.11 12.24
N LEU A 234 4.27 -1.35 12.63
CA LEU A 234 3.31 -1.67 13.69
C LEU A 234 1.90 -1.97 13.17
N PRO A 235 1.72 -2.90 12.19
CA PRO A 235 0.39 -3.15 11.63
C PRO A 235 -0.60 -3.72 12.65
N GLY A 236 -0.11 -4.43 13.67
CA GLY A 236 -0.94 -5.04 14.72
C GLY A 236 -1.52 -4.05 15.73
N PHE A 237 -0.93 -2.86 15.87
CA PHE A 237 -1.41 -1.83 16.79
C PHE A 237 -2.65 -1.10 16.28
N ARG A 238 -3.01 -1.28 15.03
CA ARG A 238 -4.21 -0.72 14.39
C ARG A 238 -4.33 0.80 14.51
N VAL A 239 -3.23 1.53 14.37
CA VAL A 239 -3.22 2.99 14.36
C VAL A 239 -3.39 3.50 12.94
N GLY A 240 -4.52 4.08 12.63
CA GLY A 240 -4.81 4.83 11.41
C GLY A 240 -5.11 6.29 11.74
N ILE A 241 -4.83 7.16 10.82
CA ILE A 241 -4.97 8.61 10.97
C ILE A 241 -5.70 9.16 9.77
N VAL A 242 -6.76 9.93 10.02
CA VAL A 242 -7.34 10.88 9.09
C VAL A 242 -6.85 12.27 9.47
N TYR A 243 -6.26 12.98 8.54
CA TYR A 243 -5.93 14.39 8.66
C TYR A 243 -6.64 15.18 7.56
N SER A 244 -7.33 16.26 7.94
CA SER A 244 -8.05 17.08 6.97
C SER A 244 -7.92 18.55 7.31
N TYR A 245 -7.81 19.39 6.28
CA TYR A 245 -7.90 20.82 6.45
C TYR A 245 -9.36 21.31 6.58
N ASN A 246 -10.34 20.48 6.23
CA ASN A 246 -11.76 20.77 6.30
C ASN A 246 -12.34 20.46 7.68
N ASP A 247 -12.83 21.47 8.39
CA ASP A 247 -13.37 21.35 9.75
C ASP A 247 -14.61 20.46 9.80
N SER A 248 -15.45 20.48 8.76
CA SER A 248 -16.64 19.60 8.67
C SER A 248 -16.27 18.15 8.57
N VAL A 249 -15.20 17.83 7.77
CA VAL A 249 -14.67 16.48 7.64
C VAL A 249 -14.05 16.01 8.96
N VAL A 250 -13.26 16.87 9.63
CA VAL A 250 -12.70 16.56 10.96
C VAL A 250 -13.82 16.29 11.96
N SER A 251 -14.86 17.13 12.01
CA SER A 251 -16.01 16.94 12.91
C SER A 251 -16.76 15.64 12.63
N CYS A 252 -16.99 15.31 11.36
CA CYS A 252 -17.63 14.05 10.96
C CYS A 252 -16.78 12.84 11.35
N ALA A 253 -15.51 12.85 11.01
CA ALA A 253 -14.57 11.78 11.31
C ALA A 253 -14.43 11.53 12.82
N ARG A 254 -14.43 12.59 13.65
CA ARG A 254 -14.47 12.47 15.12
C ARG A 254 -15.67 11.70 15.62
N LYS A 255 -16.86 11.94 15.07
CA LYS A 255 -18.09 11.19 15.44
C LYS A 255 -17.97 9.73 15.03
N MET A 256 -17.41 9.46 13.86
CA MET A 256 -17.26 8.10 13.34
C MET A 256 -16.14 7.33 14.05
N SER A 257 -15.14 7.97 14.59
CA SER A 257 -14.03 7.31 15.27
C SER A 257 -14.45 6.47 16.47
N SER A 258 -15.64 6.73 17.05
CA SER A 258 -16.24 5.91 18.09
C SER A 258 -16.44 4.44 17.70
N PHE A 259 -16.51 4.14 16.39
CA PHE A 259 -16.69 2.78 15.87
C PHE A 259 -15.38 2.09 15.50
N GLY A 260 -14.25 2.81 15.52
CA GLY A 260 -12.93 2.31 15.11
C GLY A 260 -11.80 2.81 16.01
N LEU A 261 -12.02 2.78 17.33
CA LEU A 261 -11.08 3.31 18.33
C LEU A 261 -9.76 2.54 18.35
N VAL A 262 -8.69 3.28 18.57
CA VAL A 262 -7.41 2.75 19.03
C VAL A 262 -7.45 2.68 20.55
N SER A 263 -7.06 1.54 21.14
CA SER A 263 -7.11 1.40 22.61
C SER A 263 -6.28 2.48 23.32
N SER A 264 -6.77 2.98 24.45
CA SER A 264 -6.08 4.03 25.22
C SER A 264 -4.69 3.60 25.68
N GLN A 265 -4.51 2.31 26.04
CA GLN A 265 -3.20 1.76 26.38
C GLN A 265 -2.21 1.84 25.21
N THR A 266 -2.67 1.46 23.99
CA THR A 266 -1.86 1.57 22.78
C THR A 266 -1.46 3.03 22.53
N GLN A 267 -2.42 3.94 22.63
CA GLN A 267 -2.18 5.36 22.42
C GLN A 267 -1.19 5.93 23.45
N PHE A 268 -1.36 5.60 24.73
CA PHE A 268 -0.49 6.08 25.81
C PHE A 268 0.96 5.58 25.62
N MET A 269 1.14 4.28 25.38
CA MET A 269 2.46 3.70 25.13
C MET A 269 3.13 4.33 23.92
N LEU A 270 2.40 4.45 22.81
CA LEU A 270 2.94 5.03 21.58
C LEU A 270 3.19 6.54 21.71
N ALA A 271 2.36 7.27 22.46
CA ALA A 271 2.61 8.69 22.75
C ALA A 271 3.96 8.89 23.44
N SER A 272 4.24 8.10 24.48
CA SER A 272 5.50 8.16 25.19
C SER A 272 6.69 7.84 24.29
N MET A 273 6.59 6.77 23.49
CA MET A 273 7.64 6.35 22.55
C MET A 273 7.89 7.39 21.45
N LEU A 274 6.82 7.93 20.84
CA LEU A 274 6.93 8.89 19.74
C LEU A 274 7.30 10.30 20.20
N SER A 275 7.21 10.59 21.51
CA SER A 275 7.69 11.83 22.10
C SER A 275 9.18 11.80 22.44
N ASP A 276 9.83 10.65 22.33
CA ASP A 276 11.29 10.52 22.41
C ASP A 276 11.90 10.87 21.03
N ASP A 277 12.31 12.12 20.90
CA ASP A 277 12.87 12.65 19.65
C ASP A 277 14.12 11.88 19.20
N SER A 278 14.99 11.51 20.14
CA SER A 278 16.22 10.76 19.82
C SER A 278 15.91 9.37 19.30
N PHE A 279 14.94 8.69 19.92
CA PHE A 279 14.47 7.39 19.46
C PHE A 279 13.88 7.49 18.05
N VAL A 280 12.98 8.44 17.82
CA VAL A 280 12.29 8.61 16.52
C VAL A 280 13.29 8.91 15.42
N ASP A 281 14.22 9.84 15.62
CA ASP A 281 15.21 10.24 14.61
C ASP A 281 16.14 9.07 14.27
N ASN A 282 16.65 8.34 15.26
CA ASN A 282 17.47 7.16 15.07
C ASN A 282 16.70 6.04 14.35
N PHE A 283 15.43 5.83 14.71
CA PHE A 283 14.57 4.82 14.09
C PHE A 283 14.35 5.11 12.62
N LEU A 284 13.98 6.34 12.26
CA LEU A 284 13.74 6.75 10.89
C LEU A 284 15.01 6.60 10.03
N MET A 285 16.15 7.06 10.53
CA MET A 285 17.44 6.95 9.87
C MET A 285 17.83 5.48 9.61
N GLU A 286 17.81 4.65 10.65
CA GLU A 286 18.24 3.26 10.58
C GLU A 286 17.26 2.42 9.74
N SER A 287 15.96 2.67 9.83
CA SER A 287 14.95 2.00 9.01
C SER A 287 15.14 2.28 7.52
N SER A 288 15.33 3.54 7.13
CA SER A 288 15.61 3.93 5.74
C SER A 288 16.89 3.28 5.21
N LYS A 289 17.99 3.35 5.97
CA LYS A 289 19.27 2.73 5.64
C LYS A 289 19.14 1.22 5.38
N ARG A 290 18.49 0.49 6.30
CA ARG A 290 18.30 -0.96 6.18
C ARG A 290 17.39 -1.34 5.00
N LEU A 291 16.34 -0.55 4.75
CA LEU A 291 15.50 -0.75 3.56
C LEU A 291 16.30 -0.61 2.28
N GLY A 292 17.14 0.44 2.16
CA GLY A 292 17.97 0.68 0.99
C GLY A 292 18.97 -0.45 0.72
N ILE A 293 19.69 -0.90 1.77
CA ILE A 293 20.63 -2.02 1.65
C ILE A 293 19.91 -3.28 1.16
N ARG A 294 18.80 -3.65 1.79
CA ARG A 294 18.04 -4.85 1.46
C ARG A 294 17.42 -4.79 0.06
N HIS A 295 16.86 -3.64 -0.32
CA HIS A 295 16.36 -3.40 -1.66
C HIS A 295 17.47 -3.62 -2.71
N GLY A 296 18.66 -3.06 -2.46
CA GLY A 296 19.81 -3.23 -3.37
C GLY A 296 20.24 -4.69 -3.53
N VAL A 297 20.35 -5.45 -2.42
CA VAL A 297 20.67 -6.89 -2.46
C VAL A 297 19.61 -7.66 -3.24
N PHE A 298 18.35 -7.39 -2.97
CA PHE A 298 17.23 -8.12 -3.58
C PHE A 298 17.12 -7.84 -5.08
N THR A 299 17.13 -6.57 -5.49
CA THR A 299 17.03 -6.18 -6.91
C THR A 299 18.24 -6.60 -7.73
N LEU A 300 19.47 -6.56 -7.16
CA LEU A 300 20.65 -7.11 -7.81
C LEU A 300 20.53 -8.63 -8.01
N GLY A 301 20.01 -9.34 -7.02
CA GLY A 301 19.74 -10.79 -7.12
C GLY A 301 18.72 -11.14 -8.21
N LEU A 302 17.63 -10.37 -8.31
CA LEU A 302 16.63 -10.52 -9.38
C LEU A 302 17.24 -10.24 -10.76
N LYS A 303 18.05 -9.17 -10.88
CA LYS A 303 18.76 -8.84 -12.13
C LYS A 303 19.69 -9.96 -12.58
N LYS A 304 20.42 -10.59 -11.64
CA LYS A 304 21.27 -11.76 -11.93
C LYS A 304 20.45 -12.97 -12.42
N ALA A 305 19.19 -13.08 -11.98
CA ALA A 305 18.25 -14.09 -12.46
C ALA A 305 17.57 -13.71 -13.81
N GLY A 306 17.91 -12.58 -14.41
CA GLY A 306 17.28 -12.10 -15.65
C GLY A 306 15.91 -11.43 -15.47
N ILE A 307 15.57 -11.06 -14.24
CA ILE A 307 14.30 -10.38 -13.91
C ILE A 307 14.57 -8.89 -13.73
N ASN A 308 13.89 -8.07 -14.53
CA ASN A 308 13.89 -6.63 -14.38
C ASN A 308 12.80 -6.20 -13.38
N CYS A 309 13.06 -5.08 -12.70
CA CYS A 309 12.11 -4.45 -11.80
C CYS A 309 11.91 -2.98 -12.21
N LEU A 310 10.72 -2.45 -11.95
CA LEU A 310 10.53 -1.02 -11.96
C LEU A 310 11.48 -0.39 -10.92
N ILE A 311 12.11 0.71 -11.28
CA ILE A 311 12.97 1.46 -10.34
C ILE A 311 12.08 2.01 -9.23
N SER A 312 12.35 1.58 -8.00
CA SER A 312 11.64 2.00 -6.79
C SER A 312 12.60 2.67 -5.81
N THR A 313 12.12 3.67 -5.09
CA THR A 313 12.91 4.47 -4.14
C THR A 313 12.30 4.49 -2.75
N ALA A 314 11.13 3.86 -2.59
CA ALA A 314 10.37 3.81 -1.36
C ALA A 314 9.57 2.50 -1.24
N GLY A 315 8.91 2.31 -0.11
CA GLY A 315 8.05 1.15 0.14
C GLY A 315 8.81 -0.06 0.64
N LEU A 316 8.12 -1.19 0.68
CA LEU A 316 8.59 -2.46 1.26
C LEU A 316 8.69 -3.59 0.22
N PHE A 317 8.50 -3.27 -1.04
CA PHE A 317 8.29 -4.21 -2.13
C PHE A 317 8.91 -3.67 -3.43
N VAL A 318 9.09 -4.57 -4.40
CA VAL A 318 9.46 -4.23 -5.78
C VAL A 318 8.39 -4.74 -6.74
N TRP A 319 8.30 -4.08 -7.90
CA TRP A 319 7.41 -4.42 -9.00
C TRP A 319 8.22 -5.10 -10.10
N MET A 320 8.09 -6.46 -10.19
CA MET A 320 8.88 -7.31 -11.09
C MET A 320 8.21 -7.45 -12.44
N ASP A 321 8.99 -7.39 -13.50
CA ASP A 321 8.59 -7.71 -14.87
C ASP A 321 8.86 -9.19 -15.19
N LEU A 322 7.83 -10.01 -15.14
CA LEU A 322 7.88 -11.43 -15.49
C LEU A 322 7.18 -11.73 -16.82
N ARG A 323 6.89 -10.71 -17.63
CA ARG A 323 6.19 -10.87 -18.92
C ARG A 323 6.87 -11.85 -19.87
N HIS A 324 8.19 -11.97 -19.80
CA HIS A 324 8.98 -12.92 -20.60
C HIS A 324 8.81 -14.38 -20.16
N LEU A 325 8.27 -14.65 -18.97
CA LEU A 325 7.99 -15.99 -18.44
C LEU A 325 6.56 -16.43 -18.67
N LEU A 326 5.69 -15.57 -19.21
CA LEU A 326 4.32 -15.94 -19.54
C LEU A 326 4.30 -16.95 -20.68
N ARG A 327 3.49 -18.01 -20.54
CA ARG A 327 3.30 -19.01 -21.61
C ARG A 327 2.69 -18.40 -22.87
N VAL A 328 1.70 -17.52 -22.69
CA VAL A 328 1.09 -16.71 -23.74
C VAL A 328 1.28 -15.24 -23.37
N ARG A 329 1.91 -14.49 -24.26
CA ARG A 329 2.13 -13.05 -24.05
C ARG A 329 0.81 -12.30 -23.94
N ASN A 330 0.75 -11.29 -23.11
CA ASN A 330 -0.42 -10.42 -22.88
C ASN A 330 -1.69 -11.19 -22.47
N SER A 331 -1.54 -12.29 -21.70
CA SER A 331 -2.66 -13.09 -21.20
C SER A 331 -2.68 -13.08 -19.68
N PHE A 332 -3.82 -12.68 -19.11
CA PHE A 332 -4.07 -12.75 -17.66
C PHE A 332 -4.18 -14.19 -17.16
N GLU A 333 -4.72 -15.10 -17.98
CA GLU A 333 -4.76 -16.53 -17.66
C GLU A 333 -3.33 -17.06 -17.48
N SER A 334 -2.40 -16.67 -18.36
CA SER A 334 -0.99 -17.06 -18.24
C SER A 334 -0.29 -16.40 -17.06
N GLU A 335 -0.70 -15.18 -16.64
CA GLU A 335 -0.22 -14.56 -15.41
C GLU A 335 -0.64 -15.38 -14.18
N ILE A 336 -1.90 -15.81 -14.11
CA ILE A 336 -2.40 -16.63 -13.01
C ILE A 336 -1.76 -18.02 -13.00
N GLU A 337 -1.57 -18.65 -14.17
CA GLU A 337 -0.81 -19.91 -14.29
C GLU A 337 0.60 -19.76 -13.73
N LEU A 338 1.32 -18.68 -14.10
CA LEU A 338 2.66 -18.39 -13.60
C LEU A 338 2.65 -18.13 -12.10
N TRP A 339 1.66 -17.42 -11.59
CA TRP A 339 1.48 -17.18 -10.16
C TRP A 339 1.35 -18.50 -9.37
N HIS A 340 0.49 -19.42 -9.81
CA HIS A 340 0.37 -20.75 -9.21
C HIS A 340 1.70 -21.52 -9.24
N ILE A 341 2.42 -21.47 -10.37
CA ILE A 341 3.74 -22.11 -10.47
C ILE A 341 4.72 -21.51 -9.45
N ILE A 342 4.73 -20.19 -9.28
CA ILE A 342 5.61 -19.53 -8.30
C ILE A 342 5.26 -19.96 -6.88
N ILE A 343 3.99 -20.00 -6.52
CA ILE A 343 3.56 -20.43 -5.18
C ILE A 343 3.86 -21.92 -4.97
N ASP A 344 3.47 -22.77 -5.90
CA ASP A 344 3.48 -24.22 -5.69
C ASP A 344 4.87 -24.84 -5.88
N LYS A 345 5.67 -24.35 -6.82
CA LYS A 345 6.97 -24.92 -7.18
C LYS A 345 8.15 -24.12 -6.66
N VAL A 346 8.09 -22.80 -6.75
CA VAL A 346 9.17 -21.93 -6.24
C VAL A 346 9.02 -21.69 -4.73
N LYS A 347 7.79 -21.87 -4.20
CA LYS A 347 7.46 -21.68 -2.78
C LYS A 347 7.71 -20.24 -2.31
N LEU A 348 7.31 -19.29 -3.15
CA LEU A 348 7.37 -17.87 -2.84
C LEU A 348 5.98 -17.25 -2.93
N ASN A 349 5.63 -16.46 -1.92
CA ASN A 349 4.39 -15.69 -1.93
C ASN A 349 4.63 -14.34 -2.63
N VAL A 350 4.13 -14.22 -3.86
CA VAL A 350 4.12 -13.00 -4.66
C VAL A 350 2.68 -12.66 -5.04
N SER A 351 2.42 -11.42 -5.42
CA SER A 351 1.08 -11.00 -5.83
C SER A 351 1.07 -10.65 -7.32
N PRO A 352 0.15 -11.21 -8.13
CA PRO A 352 0.05 -10.91 -9.55
C PRO A 352 -0.47 -9.49 -9.78
N GLY A 353 -0.12 -8.89 -10.92
CA GLY A 353 -0.48 -7.52 -11.28
C GLY A 353 -1.97 -7.31 -11.41
N SER A 354 -2.71 -8.30 -11.87
CA SER A 354 -4.18 -8.28 -11.94
C SER A 354 -4.83 -8.01 -10.59
N SER A 355 -4.23 -8.45 -9.47
CA SER A 355 -4.72 -8.14 -8.11
C SER A 355 -4.61 -6.65 -7.74
N PHE A 356 -3.82 -5.87 -8.49
CA PHE A 356 -3.64 -4.43 -8.33
C PHE A 356 -4.34 -3.65 -9.44
N GLN A 357 -5.22 -4.28 -10.20
CA GLN A 357 -5.89 -3.70 -11.37
C GLN A 357 -4.89 -3.24 -12.46
N CYS A 358 -3.72 -3.88 -12.54
CA CYS A 358 -2.78 -3.65 -13.64
C CYS A 358 -3.38 -4.15 -14.95
N THR A 359 -3.37 -3.31 -15.98
CA THR A 359 -3.92 -3.67 -17.30
C THR A 359 -2.94 -4.44 -18.16
N GLU A 360 -1.69 -4.58 -17.73
CA GLU A 360 -0.63 -5.29 -18.42
C GLU A 360 -0.29 -6.56 -17.64
N PRO A 361 -0.66 -7.78 -18.14
CA PRO A 361 -0.36 -9.01 -17.43
C PRO A 361 1.14 -9.33 -17.41
N GLY A 362 1.58 -10.00 -16.33
CA GLY A 362 2.95 -10.44 -16.15
C GLY A 362 3.80 -9.54 -15.25
N TRP A 363 3.21 -8.54 -14.65
CA TRP A 363 3.81 -7.79 -13.55
C TRP A 363 3.48 -8.43 -12.21
N PHE A 364 4.44 -8.42 -11.27
CA PHE A 364 4.25 -9.03 -9.96
C PHE A 364 4.85 -8.16 -8.86
N ARG A 365 4.12 -8.04 -7.73
CA ARG A 365 4.68 -7.43 -6.52
C ARG A 365 5.29 -8.50 -5.62
N VAL A 366 6.51 -8.25 -5.16
CA VAL A 366 7.16 -9.05 -4.12
C VAL A 366 7.66 -8.14 -3.00
N CYS A 367 7.44 -8.54 -1.75
CA CYS A 367 7.91 -7.81 -0.57
C CYS A 367 9.32 -8.29 -0.21
N PHE A 368 10.29 -7.36 -0.19
CA PHE A 368 11.67 -7.64 0.19
C PHE A 368 11.93 -7.40 1.69
N ALA A 369 11.08 -6.64 2.34
CA ALA A 369 11.27 -6.21 3.73
C ALA A 369 10.75 -7.21 4.77
N ASN A 370 10.09 -8.30 4.36
CA ASN A 370 9.41 -9.25 5.24
C ASN A 370 10.21 -10.51 5.58
N MET A 371 11.46 -10.62 5.14
CA MET A 371 12.28 -11.81 5.32
C MET A 371 13.62 -11.45 5.96
N ASP A 372 14.22 -12.39 6.68
CA ASP A 372 15.59 -12.28 7.15
C ASP A 372 16.59 -12.48 6.00
N ASP A 373 17.87 -12.27 6.25
CA ASP A 373 18.89 -12.34 5.20
C ASP A 373 19.05 -13.76 4.64
N ASP A 374 18.95 -14.78 5.50
CA ASP A 374 19.02 -16.17 5.08
C ASP A 374 17.83 -16.56 4.19
N THR A 375 16.63 -16.16 4.57
CA THR A 375 15.41 -16.34 3.79
C THR A 375 15.50 -15.60 2.45
N LEU A 376 16.05 -14.38 2.42
CA LEU A 376 16.25 -13.61 1.21
C LEU A 376 17.19 -14.34 0.24
N HIS A 377 18.31 -14.87 0.72
CA HIS A 377 19.26 -15.65 -0.10
C HIS A 377 18.63 -16.95 -0.62
N VAL A 378 17.81 -17.64 0.19
CA VAL A 378 17.06 -18.82 -0.25
C VAL A 378 16.05 -18.45 -1.33
N ALA A 379 15.31 -17.34 -1.15
CA ALA A 379 14.33 -16.88 -2.13
C ALA A 379 15.00 -16.55 -3.48
N LEU A 380 16.12 -15.83 -3.47
CA LEU A 380 16.87 -15.49 -4.69
C LEU A 380 17.39 -16.73 -5.41
N ARG A 381 17.95 -17.72 -4.69
CA ARG A 381 18.37 -19.00 -5.30
C ARG A 381 17.21 -19.72 -5.96
N ARG A 382 16.06 -19.83 -5.29
CA ARG A 382 14.87 -20.47 -5.85
C ARG A 382 14.38 -19.78 -7.12
N ILE A 383 14.43 -18.45 -7.16
CA ILE A 383 14.08 -17.66 -8.35
C ILE A 383 15.07 -17.95 -9.49
N GLN A 384 16.39 -17.94 -9.22
CA GLN A 384 17.42 -18.23 -10.20
C GLN A 384 17.25 -19.63 -10.80
N ASP A 385 17.08 -20.65 -9.94
CA ASP A 385 16.84 -22.04 -10.37
C ASP A 385 15.59 -22.16 -11.24
N PHE A 386 14.53 -21.46 -10.88
CA PHE A 386 13.27 -21.47 -11.63
C PHE A 386 13.43 -20.85 -13.02
N VAL A 387 14.05 -19.68 -13.11
CA VAL A 387 14.27 -18.98 -14.38
C VAL A 387 15.21 -19.80 -15.29
N SER A 388 16.32 -20.32 -14.76
CA SER A 388 17.28 -21.14 -15.52
C SER A 388 16.62 -22.39 -16.11
N LYS A 389 15.79 -23.11 -15.34
CA LYS A 389 15.07 -24.30 -15.81
C LYS A 389 14.04 -23.96 -16.90
N ASN A 390 13.41 -22.81 -16.86
CA ASN A 390 12.45 -22.39 -17.89
C ASN A 390 13.15 -21.88 -19.15
N SER A 391 14.29 -21.23 -19.04
CA SER A 391 15.10 -20.80 -20.19
C SER A 391 15.61 -22.02 -20.98
N ASN A 392 16.08 -23.07 -20.30
CA ASN A 392 16.54 -24.31 -20.96
C ASN A 392 15.40 -25.04 -21.70
N LYS A 393 14.19 -25.11 -21.11
CA LYS A 393 13.02 -25.72 -21.76
C LYS A 393 12.56 -24.93 -22.99
N THR A 394 12.75 -23.64 -23.02
CA THR A 394 12.41 -22.80 -24.18
C THR A 394 13.44 -23.00 -25.27
N ALA A 395 14.71 -23.17 -24.94
CA ALA A 395 15.80 -23.49 -25.87
C ALA A 395 15.64 -24.91 -26.47
N GLU A 396 15.32 -25.90 -25.63
CA GLU A 396 15.03 -27.28 -26.10
C GLU A 396 13.81 -27.33 -27.03
N LYS A 397 12.71 -26.64 -26.69
CA LYS A 397 11.53 -26.55 -27.56
C LYS A 397 11.77 -25.78 -28.83
N ALA A 398 12.67 -24.80 -28.84
CA ALA A 398 13.07 -24.11 -30.08
C ALA A 398 13.89 -25.04 -30.98
N SER A 399 14.80 -25.86 -30.42
CA SER A 399 15.55 -26.87 -31.17
C SER A 399 14.66 -28.02 -31.71
N ASP A 400 13.67 -28.45 -30.92
CA ASP A 400 12.72 -29.48 -31.35
C ASP A 400 11.72 -28.96 -32.39
N ASN A 401 11.31 -27.67 -32.30
CA ASN A 401 10.47 -27.06 -33.36
C ASN A 401 11.18 -26.89 -34.69
N ASP A 402 12.49 -26.58 -34.68
CA ASP A 402 13.26 -26.55 -35.93
C ASP A 402 13.43 -27.94 -36.57
N GLN A 403 13.43 -29.01 -35.78
CA GLN A 403 13.38 -30.40 -36.29
C GLN A 403 11.94 -30.84 -36.70
N LEU A 404 10.89 -30.32 -36.05
CA LEU A 404 9.49 -30.65 -36.35
C LEU A 404 8.91 -29.87 -37.53
N ILE A 405 9.45 -28.68 -37.85
CA ILE A 405 9.07 -27.92 -39.07
C ILE A 405 9.51 -28.66 -40.34
N GLN A 406 10.51 -29.53 -40.25
CA GLN A 406 10.90 -30.40 -41.40
C GLN A 406 10.06 -31.70 -41.56
N SER A 407 9.20 -32.07 -40.61
CA SER A 407 8.54 -33.38 -40.66
C SER A 407 7.01 -33.39 -40.58
N ASN A 408 6.28 -32.27 -40.55
CA ASN A 408 4.81 -32.33 -40.40
C ASN A 408 3.99 -31.37 -41.26
N ASN A 409 3.95 -31.70 -42.57
CA ASN A 409 2.79 -31.44 -43.42
C ASN A 409 1.78 -32.61 -43.29
N ALA A 410 1.25 -32.94 -42.14
CA ALA A 410 0.05 -33.77 -42.00
C ALA A 410 -0.48 -33.82 -40.55
N LYS A 411 -1.70 -33.45 -40.43
CA LYS A 411 -2.75 -33.70 -39.46
C LYS A 411 -3.22 -32.50 -38.64
N LYS A 412 -4.21 -31.78 -39.24
CA LYS A 412 -5.21 -31.00 -38.52
C LYS A 412 -6.04 -31.95 -37.65
N GLN A 413 -5.98 -31.81 -36.34
CA GLN A 413 -7.01 -32.34 -35.44
C GLN A 413 -7.66 -31.24 -34.62
N LYS A 414 -9.01 -31.22 -34.72
CA LYS A 414 -9.92 -30.33 -34.02
C LYS A 414 -9.79 -30.52 -32.51
N TRP A 415 -9.48 -29.46 -31.79
CA TRP A 415 -9.72 -29.39 -30.35
C TRP A 415 -11.13 -28.85 -30.09
N LYS A 416 -11.94 -29.62 -29.40
CA LYS A 416 -13.22 -29.16 -28.83
C LYS A 416 -12.94 -28.11 -27.74
N GLN A 417 -13.53 -26.93 -27.92
CA GLN A 417 -13.61 -25.91 -26.86
C GLN A 417 -14.45 -26.45 -25.70
N SER A 418 -13.84 -26.78 -24.58
CA SER A 418 -14.54 -26.88 -23.32
C SER A 418 -14.66 -25.46 -22.74
N ASN A 419 -15.89 -24.96 -22.69
CA ASN A 419 -16.26 -23.69 -22.07
C ASN A 419 -16.00 -23.75 -20.56
N LEU A 420 -14.85 -23.35 -20.10
CA LEU A 420 -14.62 -22.93 -18.73
C LEU A 420 -14.76 -21.40 -18.67
N ARG A 421 -16.00 -20.93 -18.57
CA ARG A 421 -16.30 -19.60 -18.04
C ARG A 421 -16.04 -19.64 -16.53
N LEU A 422 -14.78 -19.44 -16.13
CA LEU A 422 -14.47 -19.00 -14.78
C LEU A 422 -14.94 -17.55 -14.68
N SER A 423 -16.07 -17.32 -13.99
CA SER A 423 -16.52 -15.98 -13.70
C SER A 423 -15.44 -15.33 -12.80
N PHE A 424 -14.88 -14.20 -13.22
CA PHE A 424 -13.94 -13.38 -12.46
C PHE A 424 -14.41 -13.07 -11.03
N ARG A 425 -15.72 -13.11 -10.81
CA ARG A 425 -16.36 -12.94 -9.51
C ARG A 425 -15.96 -14.01 -8.49
N ARG A 426 -15.80 -15.27 -8.87
CA ARG A 426 -15.39 -16.35 -7.97
C ARG A 426 -13.91 -16.29 -7.59
N LEU A 427 -13.02 -15.92 -8.52
CA LEU A 427 -11.59 -15.73 -8.23
C LEU A 427 -11.34 -14.58 -7.25
N TYR A 428 -12.21 -13.58 -7.23
CA TYR A 428 -12.12 -12.44 -6.32
C TYR A 428 -12.60 -12.79 -4.91
N GLU A 429 -13.59 -13.67 -4.77
CA GLU A 429 -14.12 -14.13 -3.48
C GLU A 429 -13.22 -15.18 -2.82
N ASP A 430 -12.60 -16.08 -3.61
CA ASP A 430 -11.75 -17.17 -3.10
C ASP A 430 -10.27 -16.79 -2.95
N GLY A 431 -9.76 -15.80 -3.65
CA GLY A 431 -8.35 -15.40 -3.67
C GLY A 431 -7.90 -14.42 -2.56
N LEU A 432 -8.83 -13.87 -1.79
CA LEU A 432 -8.54 -12.87 -0.74
C LEU A 432 -8.45 -13.46 0.68
N SER A 433 -8.67 -14.73 0.86
CA SER A 433 -8.37 -15.41 2.12
C SER A 433 -6.90 -15.79 2.14
N SER A 434 -6.03 -14.95 2.71
CA SER A 434 -4.76 -15.40 3.25
C SER A 434 -5.05 -16.57 4.20
N PRO A 435 -4.47 -17.76 3.99
CA PRO A 435 -4.65 -18.86 4.95
C PRO A 435 -3.93 -18.47 6.22
N GLY A 436 -4.67 -17.99 7.20
CA GLY A 436 -4.09 -17.82 8.52
C GLY A 436 -4.56 -16.66 9.37
N ILE A 437 -5.77 -16.14 9.25
CA ILE A 437 -6.42 -15.42 10.36
C ILE A 437 -7.94 -15.36 10.06
N MET A 438 -8.62 -16.47 10.23
CA MET A 438 -10.05 -16.49 10.52
C MET A 438 -10.26 -17.44 11.70
N SER A 439 -10.61 -16.86 12.83
CA SER A 439 -11.10 -17.62 13.97
C SER A 439 -12.41 -18.32 13.58
N PRO A 440 -12.61 -19.61 13.94
CA PRO A 440 -13.83 -20.38 13.60
C PRO A 440 -15.11 -19.91 14.29
N HIS A 441 -15.09 -18.81 15.02
CA HIS A 441 -16.19 -18.37 15.89
C HIS A 441 -16.76 -16.97 15.58
N SER A 442 -16.69 -16.50 14.33
CA SER A 442 -17.42 -15.30 13.97
C SER A 442 -18.89 -15.62 13.63
N PRO A 443 -19.88 -15.05 14.37
CA PRO A 443 -21.31 -15.35 14.16
C PRO A 443 -21.93 -14.75 12.88
N LEU A 444 -21.16 -14.11 12.02
CA LEU A 444 -21.66 -13.34 10.86
C LEU A 444 -21.63 -14.09 9.52
N LEU A 445 -21.46 -15.42 9.53
CA LEU A 445 -21.49 -16.24 8.31
C LEU A 445 -22.61 -17.30 8.33
N ARG A 446 -23.80 -16.93 8.84
CA ARG A 446 -25.01 -17.72 8.63
C ARG A 446 -26.14 -16.75 8.23
N THR A 447 -26.21 -16.43 7.00
CA THR A 447 -27.41 -16.30 6.13
C THR A 447 -26.94 -16.02 4.70
#